data_ea8e788d84293eb9c663fe7305413543
#
_entry.id   ea8e788d84293eb9c663fe7305413543
#
_cell.length_a   1.000
_cell.length_b   1.000
_cell.length_c   1.000
_cell.angle_alpha   90.00
_cell.angle_beta   90.00
_cell.angle_gamma   90.00
#
_symmetry.space_group_name_H-M   'P 1'
#
loop_
_entity.id
_entity.type
_entity.pdbx_description
1 polymer ?
#
loop_
_entity_poly.entity_id
_entity_poly.type
_entity_poly.pdbx_seq_one_letter_code
_entity_poly.pdbx_strand_id
1 'polypeptide(L)'
;MKSTALVYRRRFFVLALMISCAASAIYAQNEPILVPDVVDYAKLVPILPDAPQAWTADKPEGSTEDVGGFRITNVHRDYHKGEGDKAPTAAISILDSVANPDYVSATTAAWNNNSETSEGYSKSVTIDGNPGFEAFEKESKHATLWVMVANRYFLQIELQNQDPRELQEWIKRVDLKKLATIK
;
A
#
# COMPACT_ATOMS: atom_id res chain seq x y z
N MET A 1 -34.86 -26.10 61.59
CA MET A 1 -35.22 -25.46 60.28
C MET A 1 -34.62 -24.07 60.14
N LYS A 2 -33.28 -23.91 60.14
CA LYS A 2 -32.62 -22.58 59.98
C LYS A 2 -31.32 -22.65 59.17
N SER A 3 -31.20 -23.56 58.19
CA SER A 3 -29.94 -23.65 57.41
C SER A 3 -30.09 -23.53 55.90
N THR A 4 -31.30 -23.60 55.35
CA THR A 4 -31.52 -23.66 53.89
C THR A 4 -31.64 -22.28 53.21
N ALA A 5 -31.99 -21.24 53.95
CA ALA A 5 -32.16 -19.90 53.42
C ALA A 5 -30.83 -19.15 53.14
N LEU A 6 -29.75 -19.49 53.89
CA LEU A 6 -28.47 -18.81 53.77
C LEU A 6 -27.65 -19.27 52.55
N VAL A 7 -27.83 -20.55 52.12
CA VAL A 7 -27.12 -21.12 50.96
C VAL A 7 -27.70 -20.58 49.65
N TYR A 8 -29.01 -20.30 49.59
CA TYR A 8 -29.66 -19.77 48.39
C TYR A 8 -29.29 -18.30 48.14
N ARG A 9 -29.12 -17.52 49.22
CA ARG A 9 -28.70 -16.12 49.07
C ARG A 9 -27.27 -15.95 48.56
N ARG A 10 -26.37 -16.85 48.89
CA ARG A 10 -24.96 -16.82 48.39
C ARG A 10 -24.86 -17.22 46.91
N ARG A 11 -25.71 -18.13 46.44
CA ARG A 11 -25.72 -18.58 45.04
C ARG A 11 -26.29 -17.50 44.09
N PHE A 12 -27.27 -16.72 44.53
CA PHE A 12 -27.81 -15.62 43.75
C PHE A 12 -26.82 -14.45 43.59
N PHE A 13 -26.01 -14.17 44.62
CA PHE A 13 -25.02 -13.11 44.54
C PHE A 13 -23.85 -13.43 43.57
N VAL A 14 -23.42 -14.69 43.51
CA VAL A 14 -22.38 -15.14 42.58
C VAL A 14 -22.87 -15.13 41.13
N LEU A 15 -24.14 -15.48 40.91
CA LEU A 15 -24.73 -15.48 39.55
C LEU A 15 -24.94 -14.03 39.02
N ALA A 16 -25.32 -13.10 39.86
CA ALA A 16 -25.46 -11.69 39.48
C ALA A 16 -24.11 -11.04 39.16
N LEU A 17 -23.01 -11.42 39.84
CA LEU A 17 -21.69 -10.91 39.58
C LEU A 17 -21.09 -11.44 38.27
N MET A 18 -21.39 -12.69 37.90
CA MET A 18 -20.96 -13.29 36.64
C MET A 18 -21.65 -12.67 35.41
N ILE A 19 -22.92 -12.28 35.51
CA ILE A 19 -23.67 -11.62 34.44
C ILE A 19 -23.18 -10.19 34.22
N SER A 20 -22.75 -9.51 35.28
CA SER A 20 -22.20 -8.14 35.22
C SER A 20 -20.84 -8.09 34.50
N CYS A 21 -19.98 -9.14 34.63
CA CYS A 21 -18.72 -9.21 33.90
C CYS A 21 -18.87 -9.55 32.41
N ALA A 22 -19.92 -10.30 32.03
CA ALA A 22 -20.18 -10.65 30.63
C ALA A 22 -20.73 -9.46 29.81
N ALA A 23 -21.46 -8.53 30.46
CA ALA A 23 -21.99 -7.33 29.79
C ALA A 23 -20.88 -6.32 29.45
N SER A 24 -19.80 -6.26 30.22
CA SER A 24 -18.67 -5.34 29.97
C SER A 24 -17.81 -5.76 28.78
N ALA A 25 -17.78 -7.04 28.45
CA ALA A 25 -17.00 -7.56 27.32
C ALA A 25 -17.66 -7.28 25.96
N ILE A 26 -18.96 -7.02 25.93
CA ILE A 26 -19.72 -6.76 24.68
C ILE A 26 -19.55 -5.30 24.22
N TYR A 27 -19.26 -4.37 25.15
CA TYR A 27 -19.08 -2.95 24.81
C TYR A 27 -17.66 -2.63 24.32
N ALA A 28 -16.68 -3.50 24.52
CA ALA A 28 -15.31 -3.29 24.09
C ALA A 28 -15.06 -3.61 22.59
N GLN A 29 -16.06 -4.13 21.88
CA GLN A 29 -15.90 -4.58 20.49
C GLN A 29 -16.37 -3.60 19.42
N ASN A 30 -16.85 -2.41 19.78
CA ASN A 30 -17.39 -1.44 18.83
C ASN A 30 -16.78 -0.04 18.93
N GLU A 31 -15.52 0.07 19.34
CA GLU A 31 -14.82 1.34 19.06
C GLU A 31 -14.61 1.42 17.54
N PRO A 32 -15.07 2.47 16.89
CA PRO A 32 -14.82 2.65 15.46
C PRO A 32 -13.31 2.74 15.29
N ILE A 33 -12.74 1.81 14.51
CA ILE A 33 -11.35 1.93 14.09
C ILE A 33 -11.26 3.24 13.33
N LEU A 34 -10.57 4.24 13.89
CA LEU A 34 -10.27 5.48 13.21
C LEU A 34 -9.35 5.17 12.04
N VAL A 35 -9.93 4.97 10.86
CA VAL A 35 -9.18 4.82 9.62
C VAL A 35 -8.64 6.22 9.26
N PRO A 36 -7.31 6.39 9.13
CA PRO A 36 -6.75 7.66 8.74
C PRO A 36 -7.28 8.11 7.37
N ASP A 37 -7.51 9.41 7.21
CA ASP A 37 -7.88 9.98 5.93
C ASP A 37 -6.73 9.88 4.93
N VAL A 38 -7.06 9.64 3.67
CA VAL A 38 -6.10 9.74 2.57
C VAL A 38 -5.75 11.22 2.32
N VAL A 39 -4.54 11.47 1.83
CA VAL A 39 -4.13 12.83 1.46
C VAL A 39 -4.76 13.26 0.14
N ASP A 40 -4.95 14.56 -0.04
CA ASP A 40 -5.33 15.13 -1.31
C ASP A 40 -4.26 14.85 -2.39
N TYR A 41 -4.67 14.47 -3.60
CA TYR A 41 -3.77 14.16 -4.71
C TYR A 41 -2.81 15.31 -5.04
N ALA A 42 -3.23 16.57 -4.83
CA ALA A 42 -2.39 17.73 -5.07
C ALA A 42 -1.11 17.76 -4.20
N LYS A 43 -1.11 17.04 -3.06
CA LYS A 43 0.10 16.86 -2.23
C LYS A 43 1.04 15.79 -2.80
N LEU A 44 0.54 14.79 -3.53
CA LEU A 44 1.31 13.69 -4.12
C LEU A 44 1.87 14.02 -5.50
N VAL A 45 1.15 14.81 -6.32
CA VAL A 45 1.60 15.21 -7.66
C VAL A 45 3.04 15.77 -7.67
N PRO A 46 3.50 16.62 -6.71
CA PRO A 46 4.87 17.13 -6.69
C PRO A 46 5.95 16.09 -6.33
N ILE A 47 5.58 14.85 -6.07
CA ILE A 47 6.51 13.72 -5.84
C ILE A 47 6.87 13.03 -7.17
N LEU A 48 5.99 13.12 -8.17
CA LEU A 48 6.25 12.59 -9.50
C LEU A 48 7.39 13.39 -10.16
N PRO A 49 8.50 12.75 -10.57
CA PRO A 49 9.69 13.45 -11.05
C PRO A 49 9.46 14.11 -12.40
N ASP A 50 10.30 15.09 -12.70
CA ASP A 50 10.40 15.62 -14.06
C ASP A 50 11.08 14.60 -15.00
N ALA A 51 10.82 14.76 -16.30
CA ALA A 51 11.42 13.90 -17.32
C ALA A 51 12.94 13.98 -17.28
N PRO A 52 13.65 12.83 -17.33
CA PRO A 52 15.09 12.82 -17.48
C PRO A 52 15.51 13.37 -18.86
N GLN A 53 16.79 13.65 -19.02
CA GLN A 53 17.32 14.11 -20.32
C GLN A 53 16.96 13.14 -21.44
N ALA A 54 16.52 13.67 -22.58
CA ALA A 54 16.05 12.93 -23.75
C ALA A 54 14.73 12.15 -23.57
N TRP A 55 14.01 12.37 -22.46
CA TRP A 55 12.65 11.88 -22.24
C TRP A 55 11.65 13.03 -22.28
N THR A 56 10.42 12.70 -22.64
CA THR A 56 9.26 13.57 -22.51
C THR A 56 8.36 13.00 -21.43
N ALA A 57 7.73 13.85 -20.64
CA ALA A 57 6.75 13.44 -19.64
C ALA A 57 5.39 14.05 -19.96
N ASP A 58 4.35 13.29 -19.77
CA ASP A 58 2.98 13.77 -19.85
C ASP A 58 2.65 14.65 -18.64
N LYS A 59 1.53 15.35 -18.71
CA LYS A 59 1.02 16.09 -17.56
C LYS A 59 0.66 15.10 -16.47
N PRO A 60 1.12 15.30 -15.21
CA PRO A 60 0.74 14.42 -14.13
C PRO A 60 -0.78 14.49 -13.89
N GLU A 61 -1.36 13.34 -13.64
CA GLU A 61 -2.78 13.16 -13.30
C GLU A 61 -2.93 12.73 -11.85
N GLY A 62 -4.08 13.03 -11.25
CA GLY A 62 -4.38 12.62 -9.88
C GLY A 62 -5.86 12.69 -9.59
N SER A 63 -6.32 11.77 -8.75
CA SER A 63 -7.70 11.71 -8.25
C SER A 63 -7.74 11.30 -6.78
N THR A 64 -8.81 11.69 -6.12
CA THR A 64 -9.21 11.17 -4.81
C THR A 64 -10.66 10.71 -4.94
N GLU A 65 -10.91 9.42 -4.72
CA GLU A 65 -12.18 8.77 -5.02
C GLU A 65 -12.62 7.86 -3.87
N ASP A 66 -13.94 7.66 -3.76
CA ASP A 66 -14.52 6.65 -2.88
C ASP A 66 -14.79 5.37 -3.69
N VAL A 67 -14.07 4.29 -3.39
CA VAL A 67 -14.17 3.01 -4.09
C VAL A 67 -14.51 1.91 -3.09
N GLY A 68 -15.70 1.32 -3.24
CA GLY A 68 -16.14 0.19 -2.40
C GLY A 68 -16.19 0.48 -0.90
N GLY A 69 -16.46 1.73 -0.52
CA GLY A 69 -16.50 2.18 0.87
C GLY A 69 -15.14 2.61 1.45
N PHE A 70 -14.09 2.58 0.65
CA PHE A 70 -12.77 3.10 1.00
C PHE A 70 -12.46 4.34 0.17
N ARG A 71 -11.89 5.35 0.82
CA ARG A 71 -11.33 6.50 0.13
C ARG A 71 -9.91 6.19 -0.31
N ILE A 72 -9.59 6.43 -1.57
CA ILE A 72 -8.25 6.25 -2.15
C ILE A 72 -7.81 7.51 -2.86
N THR A 73 -6.52 7.78 -2.83
CA THR A 73 -5.90 8.83 -3.63
C THR A 73 -4.83 8.22 -4.50
N ASN A 74 -4.88 8.50 -5.80
CA ASN A 74 -3.89 8.05 -6.76
C ASN A 74 -3.33 9.23 -7.55
N VAL A 75 -2.03 9.18 -7.87
CA VAL A 75 -1.39 10.07 -8.84
C VAL A 75 -0.55 9.24 -9.81
N HIS A 76 -0.47 9.71 -11.05
CA HIS A 76 0.17 8.98 -12.13
C HIS A 76 0.86 9.94 -13.10
N ARG A 77 1.98 9.51 -13.70
CA ARG A 77 2.65 10.21 -14.79
C ARG A 77 3.35 9.24 -15.72
N ASP A 78 3.13 9.41 -17.02
CA ASP A 78 3.79 8.67 -18.07
C ASP A 78 5.00 9.42 -18.62
N TYR A 79 5.98 8.64 -19.10
CA TYR A 79 7.22 9.13 -19.69
C TYR A 79 7.52 8.31 -20.93
N HIS A 80 8.02 8.96 -21.97
CA HIS A 80 8.38 8.30 -23.20
C HIS A 80 9.67 8.87 -23.80
N LYS A 81 10.43 8.05 -24.52
CA LYS A 81 11.67 8.42 -25.18
C LYS A 81 11.61 8.03 -26.64
N GLY A 82 11.46 9.04 -27.52
CA GLY A 82 11.27 8.81 -28.96
C GLY A 82 9.83 8.46 -29.31
N GLU A 83 9.63 7.94 -30.51
CA GLU A 83 8.31 7.62 -31.08
C GLU A 83 8.22 6.17 -31.53
N GLY A 84 7.00 5.63 -31.60
CA GLY A 84 6.67 4.31 -32.12
C GLY A 84 6.53 3.21 -31.06
N ASP A 85 5.92 2.09 -31.45
CA ASP A 85 5.49 0.99 -30.56
C ASP A 85 6.63 0.30 -29.78
N LYS A 86 7.86 0.46 -30.21
CA LYS A 86 9.05 -0.09 -29.53
C LYS A 86 9.86 0.99 -28.79
N ALA A 87 9.37 2.21 -28.73
CA ALA A 87 10.00 3.27 -27.96
C ALA A 87 10.01 2.91 -26.46
N PRO A 88 11.09 3.22 -25.74
CA PRO A 88 11.12 3.04 -24.30
C PRO A 88 10.08 3.94 -23.61
N THR A 89 9.28 3.33 -22.72
CA THR A 89 8.33 4.07 -21.88
C THR A 89 8.57 3.76 -20.41
N ALA A 90 8.16 4.68 -19.54
CA ALA A 90 8.10 4.49 -18.12
C ALA A 90 6.80 5.09 -17.57
N ALA A 91 6.27 4.53 -16.50
CA ALA A 91 5.15 5.09 -15.77
C ALA A 91 5.44 5.07 -14.28
N ILE A 92 5.04 6.12 -13.57
CA ILE A 92 5.16 6.19 -12.10
C ILE A 92 3.79 6.50 -11.52
N SER A 93 3.34 5.64 -10.60
CA SER A 93 2.09 5.79 -9.86
C SER A 93 2.33 5.78 -8.36
N ILE A 94 1.58 6.59 -7.62
CA ILE A 94 1.58 6.58 -6.15
C ILE A 94 0.13 6.49 -5.69
N LEU A 95 -0.16 5.42 -4.92
CA LEU A 95 -1.45 5.19 -4.29
C LEU A 95 -1.35 5.42 -2.79
N ASP A 96 -2.17 6.29 -2.22
CA ASP A 96 -2.37 6.36 -0.77
C ASP A 96 -3.36 5.28 -0.36
N SER A 97 -2.85 4.22 0.29
CA SER A 97 -3.61 3.03 0.70
C SER A 97 -3.92 3.00 2.19
N VAL A 98 -3.69 4.09 2.92
CA VAL A 98 -3.83 4.13 4.39
C VAL A 98 -5.24 3.76 4.87
N ALA A 99 -6.26 4.04 4.06
CA ALA A 99 -7.65 3.70 4.37
C ALA A 99 -7.98 2.20 4.22
N ASN A 100 -7.06 1.40 3.65
CA ASN A 100 -7.25 -0.03 3.43
C ASN A 100 -6.04 -0.86 3.89
N PRO A 101 -5.82 -1.02 5.21
CA PRO A 101 -4.68 -1.73 5.76
C PRO A 101 -4.65 -3.23 5.39
N ASP A 102 -5.81 -3.84 5.17
CA ASP A 102 -5.89 -5.26 4.75
C ASP A 102 -5.36 -5.44 3.34
N TYR A 103 -5.64 -4.51 2.43
CA TYR A 103 -5.07 -4.50 1.08
C TYR A 103 -3.54 -4.37 1.13
N VAL A 104 -3.02 -3.46 1.95
CA VAL A 104 -1.58 -3.28 2.16
C VAL A 104 -0.93 -4.57 2.64
N SER A 105 -1.48 -5.18 3.70
CA SER A 105 -0.91 -6.39 4.29
C SER A 105 -0.97 -7.59 3.35
N ALA A 106 -2.08 -7.80 2.64
CA ALA A 106 -2.23 -8.88 1.66
C ALA A 106 -1.25 -8.72 0.48
N THR A 107 -1.10 -7.52 -0.04
CA THR A 107 -0.21 -7.24 -1.17
C THR A 107 1.25 -7.44 -0.79
N THR A 108 1.69 -6.88 0.34
CA THR A 108 3.09 -7.00 0.78
C THR A 108 3.45 -8.42 1.23
N ALA A 109 2.50 -9.20 1.73
CA ALA A 109 2.72 -10.62 2.05
C ALA A 109 3.07 -11.45 0.81
N ALA A 110 2.51 -11.13 -0.35
CA ALA A 110 2.83 -11.80 -1.61
C ALA A 110 4.27 -11.55 -2.09
N TRP A 111 4.92 -10.48 -1.63
CA TRP A 111 6.29 -10.11 -2.03
C TRP A 111 7.39 -11.00 -1.43
N ASN A 112 7.04 -11.93 -0.55
CA ASN A 112 7.99 -12.89 0.01
C ASN A 112 8.35 -14.05 -0.94
N ASN A 113 7.72 -14.12 -2.13
CA ASN A 113 7.93 -15.17 -3.11
C ASN A 113 8.92 -14.71 -4.19
N ASN A 114 10.08 -15.38 -4.26
CA ASN A 114 11.06 -15.17 -5.32
C ASN A 114 10.91 -16.27 -6.38
N SER A 115 10.99 -15.90 -7.64
CA SER A 115 10.93 -16.83 -8.77
C SER A 115 11.90 -16.37 -9.86
N GLU A 116 12.58 -17.33 -10.49
CA GLU A 116 13.41 -17.10 -11.68
C GLU A 116 13.14 -18.23 -12.68
N THR A 117 12.84 -17.84 -13.93
CA THR A 117 12.53 -18.76 -15.01
C THR A 117 13.23 -18.32 -16.31
N SER A 118 13.09 -19.11 -17.39
CA SER A 118 13.53 -18.69 -18.73
C SER A 118 12.83 -17.42 -19.20
N GLU A 119 11.59 -17.21 -18.76
CA GLU A 119 10.70 -16.12 -19.20
C GLU A 119 10.89 -14.83 -18.42
N GLY A 120 11.52 -14.86 -17.23
CA GLY A 120 11.72 -13.68 -16.40
C GLY A 120 12.02 -14.01 -14.95
N TYR A 121 11.86 -13.00 -14.09
CA TYR A 121 12.02 -13.16 -12.65
C TYR A 121 11.06 -12.29 -11.87
N SER A 122 10.87 -12.67 -10.61
CA SER A 122 10.30 -11.82 -9.58
C SER A 122 11.06 -12.01 -8.27
N LYS A 123 11.28 -10.93 -7.51
CA LYS A 123 12.07 -10.97 -6.28
C LYS A 123 11.68 -9.88 -5.30
N SER A 124 11.79 -10.21 -4.02
CA SER A 124 11.76 -9.22 -2.94
C SER A 124 12.97 -8.29 -3.02
N VAL A 125 12.76 -7.02 -2.79
CA VAL A 125 13.80 -5.99 -2.73
C VAL A 125 13.60 -5.07 -1.53
N THR A 126 14.65 -4.33 -1.16
CA THR A 126 14.54 -3.26 -0.17
C THR A 126 15.13 -1.99 -0.76
N ILE A 127 14.34 -0.93 -0.80
CA ILE A 127 14.71 0.37 -1.36
C ILE A 127 14.69 1.42 -0.24
N ASP A 128 15.85 1.94 0.13
CA ASP A 128 16.01 2.93 1.21
C ASP A 128 15.29 2.51 2.52
N GLY A 129 15.37 1.20 2.87
CA GLY A 129 14.72 0.63 4.04
C GLY A 129 13.23 0.31 3.88
N ASN A 130 12.62 0.61 2.74
CA ASN A 130 11.23 0.28 2.44
C ASN A 130 11.13 -1.08 1.74
N PRO A 131 10.18 -1.95 2.11
CA PRO A 131 9.98 -3.22 1.42
C PRO A 131 9.44 -2.97 0.01
N GLY A 132 9.88 -3.81 -0.92
CA GLY A 132 9.46 -3.73 -2.31
C GLY A 132 9.52 -5.09 -3.02
N PHE A 133 9.05 -5.08 -4.24
CA PHE A 133 9.02 -6.24 -5.11
C PHE A 133 9.34 -5.83 -6.55
N GLU A 134 10.25 -6.54 -7.18
CA GLU A 134 10.67 -6.30 -8.56
C GLU A 134 10.30 -7.49 -9.41
N ALA A 135 9.71 -7.26 -10.57
CA ALA A 135 9.40 -8.29 -11.56
C ALA A 135 9.85 -7.86 -12.95
N PHE A 136 10.25 -8.82 -13.76
CA PHE A 136 10.61 -8.62 -15.15
C PHE A 136 10.15 -9.77 -16.03
N GLU A 137 9.50 -9.46 -17.13
CA GLU A 137 9.08 -10.37 -18.19
C GLU A 137 9.90 -10.11 -19.46
N LYS A 138 10.63 -11.12 -19.93
CA LYS A 138 11.59 -10.99 -21.06
C LYS A 138 10.93 -10.79 -22.41
N GLU A 139 9.83 -11.49 -22.65
CA GLU A 139 9.15 -11.44 -23.96
C GLU A 139 8.58 -10.06 -24.24
N SER A 140 7.85 -9.52 -23.30
CA SER A 140 7.26 -8.19 -23.37
C SER A 140 8.26 -7.07 -23.08
N LYS A 141 9.46 -7.38 -22.54
CA LYS A 141 10.41 -6.44 -21.98
C LYS A 141 9.76 -5.47 -20.98
N HIS A 142 8.86 -6.01 -20.16
CA HIS A 142 8.15 -5.28 -19.13
C HIS A 142 8.82 -5.51 -17.78
N ALA A 143 9.21 -4.43 -17.12
CA ALA A 143 9.75 -4.47 -15.77
C ALA A 143 8.89 -3.63 -14.83
N THR A 144 8.66 -4.13 -13.64
CA THR A 144 7.89 -3.41 -12.62
C THR A 144 8.60 -3.44 -11.27
N LEU A 145 8.61 -2.30 -10.59
CA LEU A 145 9.05 -2.16 -9.21
C LEU A 145 7.89 -1.61 -8.37
N TRP A 146 7.55 -2.31 -7.30
CA TRP A 146 6.64 -1.85 -6.25
C TRP A 146 7.44 -1.55 -5.00
N VAL A 147 7.11 -0.45 -4.31
CA VAL A 147 7.72 -0.08 -3.02
C VAL A 147 6.63 0.41 -2.07
N MET A 148 6.58 -0.15 -0.86
CA MET A 148 5.67 0.32 0.19
C MET A 148 6.36 1.34 1.08
N VAL A 149 6.05 2.61 0.90
CA VAL A 149 6.67 3.72 1.63
C VAL A 149 5.85 4.07 2.87
N ALA A 150 6.50 4.02 4.04
CA ALA A 150 5.93 4.37 5.34
C ALA A 150 4.65 3.57 5.71
N ASN A 151 4.51 2.32 5.22
CA ASN A 151 3.30 1.48 5.36
C ASN A 151 2.01 2.19 4.92
N ARG A 152 2.11 3.11 3.99
CA ARG A 152 1.01 3.95 3.53
C ARG A 152 0.95 4.09 2.02
N TYR A 153 2.06 4.48 1.40
CA TYR A 153 2.11 4.80 -0.01
C TYR A 153 2.62 3.61 -0.81
N PHE A 154 1.80 3.16 -1.74
CA PHE A 154 2.15 2.15 -2.70
C PHE A 154 2.70 2.83 -3.96
N LEU A 155 4.03 2.87 -4.07
CA LEU A 155 4.71 3.40 -5.25
C LEU A 155 4.92 2.28 -6.25
N GLN A 156 4.58 2.52 -7.50
CA GLN A 156 4.82 1.62 -8.63
C GLN A 156 5.61 2.35 -9.71
N ILE A 157 6.61 1.67 -10.26
CA ILE A 157 7.34 2.10 -11.46
C ILE A 157 7.25 0.97 -12.46
N GLU A 158 6.76 1.27 -13.65
CA GLU A 158 6.69 0.34 -14.78
C GLU A 158 7.60 0.81 -15.89
N LEU A 159 8.32 -0.12 -16.51
CA LEU A 159 9.16 0.14 -17.67
C LEU A 159 8.76 -0.79 -18.80
N GLN A 160 8.68 -0.24 -20.01
CA GLN A 160 8.46 -1.00 -21.23
C GLN A 160 9.60 -0.77 -22.22
N ASN A 161 10.04 -1.84 -22.87
CA ASN A 161 11.12 -1.82 -23.88
C ASN A 161 12.46 -1.29 -23.37
N GLN A 162 12.77 -1.56 -22.09
CA GLN A 162 14.00 -1.14 -21.42
C GLN A 162 14.70 -2.32 -20.73
N ASP A 163 15.94 -2.12 -20.33
CA ASP A 163 16.64 -3.02 -19.42
C ASP A 163 16.01 -2.89 -18.01
N PRO A 164 15.68 -3.99 -17.32
CA PRO A 164 15.11 -3.92 -15.97
C PRO A 164 16.01 -3.19 -14.96
N ARG A 165 17.32 -3.09 -15.21
CA ARG A 165 18.26 -2.33 -14.37
C ARG A 165 17.94 -0.83 -14.33
N GLU A 166 17.24 -0.31 -15.33
CA GLU A 166 16.78 1.08 -15.38
C GLU A 166 15.76 1.40 -14.27
N LEU A 167 15.08 0.39 -13.67
CA LEU A 167 14.23 0.59 -12.48
C LEU A 167 15.00 1.29 -11.35
N GLN A 168 16.30 0.98 -11.20
CA GLN A 168 17.14 1.60 -10.17
C GLN A 168 17.44 3.07 -10.47
N GLU A 169 17.50 3.46 -11.75
CA GLU A 169 17.70 4.85 -12.14
C GLU A 169 16.40 5.66 -12.02
N TRP A 170 15.25 5.04 -12.27
CA TRP A 170 13.95 5.67 -12.10
C TRP A 170 13.59 5.88 -10.63
N ILE A 171 13.80 4.89 -9.75
CA ILE A 171 13.47 5.04 -8.33
C ILE A 171 14.31 6.12 -7.63
N LYS A 172 15.57 6.33 -8.02
CA LYS A 172 16.41 7.42 -7.50
C LYS A 172 15.87 8.82 -7.77
N ARG A 173 14.95 8.97 -8.72
CA ARG A 173 14.32 10.25 -9.07
C ARG A 173 13.13 10.58 -8.17
N VAL A 174 12.59 9.61 -7.46
CA VAL A 174 11.47 9.78 -6.54
C VAL A 174 12.01 10.06 -5.14
N ASP A 175 11.60 11.18 -4.55
CA ASP A 175 11.98 11.52 -3.17
C ASP A 175 11.13 10.71 -2.17
N LEU A 176 11.59 9.48 -1.87
CA LEU A 176 10.91 8.58 -0.93
C LEU A 176 10.85 9.16 0.49
N LYS A 177 11.86 9.95 0.89
CA LYS A 177 11.89 10.58 2.22
C LYS A 177 10.81 11.65 2.33
N LYS A 178 10.68 12.49 1.31
CA LYS A 178 9.62 13.49 1.23
C LYS A 178 8.25 12.82 1.20
N LEU A 179 8.05 11.78 0.37
CA LEU A 179 6.81 11.01 0.31
C LEU A 179 6.41 10.47 1.68
N ALA A 180 7.35 9.90 2.44
CA ALA A 180 7.09 9.35 3.77
C ALA A 180 6.62 10.41 4.81
N THR A 181 6.85 11.69 4.57
CA THR A 181 6.45 12.78 5.49
C THR A 181 5.09 13.40 5.18
N ILE A 182 4.50 13.12 4.02
CA ILE A 182 3.20 13.65 3.62
C ILE A 182 2.09 13.03 4.49
N LYS A 183 1.20 13.89 5.01
CA LYS A 183 0.07 13.51 5.89
C LYS A 183 -1.16 14.31 5.52
#